data_eefc98eeba16ec8aa8d9d60e0896f896
#
_entry.id   eefc98eeba16ec8aa8d9d60e0896f896
#
_cell.length_a   1.000
_cell.length_b   1.000
_cell.length_c   1.000
_cell.angle_alpha   90.00
_cell.angle_beta   90.00
_cell.angle_gamma   90.00
#
_symmetry.space_group_name_H-M   'P 1'
#
loop_
_entity.id
_entity.type
_entity.pdbx_description
1 polymer ?
#
loop_
_entity_poly.entity_id
_entity_poly.type
_entity_poly.pdbx_seq_one_letter_code
_entity_poly.pdbx_strand_id
1 'polypeptide(L)'
;MIEDKNTDLKGLNEEYLHVDPLQHAYRKWLTENKAVKESLEKHHTALLVIDLQYLDAAEGCGVFADAEQSGIPHEAQEYYFKRLHHIVLPNVRRLQDTFRDLNLEVIHTRIQSLTQDGRDRSPGQKRLKLQAAPGSREAEFLHDIAPKGDELIINKTASGVFNATNLEYILRNMGITGLFVCGVYTNECVSTTVRDASDRGFYTTLINDGCATVTPELHNATIRTLKDRYCRVLTAEQAVKETRQAVKIE
;
A
#
# COMPACT_ATOMS: atom_id res chain seq x y z
N MET A 1 9.44 -14.87 30.67
CA MET A 1 9.59 -16.10 29.84
C MET A 1 8.22 -16.52 29.42
N ILE A 2 7.85 -16.22 28.17
CA ILE A 2 6.63 -16.78 27.56
C ILE A 2 7.09 -18.14 27.06
N GLU A 3 6.66 -19.20 27.75
CA GLU A 3 6.82 -20.57 27.25
C GLU A 3 6.10 -20.65 25.91
N ASP A 4 6.87 -20.84 24.86
CA ASP A 4 6.37 -21.19 23.53
C ASP A 4 5.75 -22.61 23.65
N LYS A 5 4.47 -22.63 24.04
CA LYS A 5 3.67 -23.82 23.92
C LYS A 5 3.39 -24.01 22.44
N ASN A 6 4.34 -24.63 21.77
CA ASN A 6 4.17 -25.22 20.45
C ASN A 6 3.13 -26.35 20.55
N THR A 7 1.88 -25.94 20.85
CA THR A 7 0.75 -26.79 21.11
C THR A 7 0.21 -27.32 19.81
N ASP A 8 0.50 -28.59 19.56
CA ASP A 8 -0.30 -29.50 18.75
C ASP A 8 -0.81 -29.01 17.40
N LEU A 9 0.13 -28.73 16.50
CA LEU A 9 -0.13 -28.78 15.06
C LEU A 9 -0.15 -30.23 14.53
N LYS A 10 -0.15 -31.23 15.46
CA LYS A 10 -0.33 -32.65 15.13
C LYS A 10 -1.73 -32.85 14.58
N GLY A 11 -1.82 -32.98 13.25
CA GLY A 11 -3.06 -33.23 12.52
C GLY A 11 -3.43 -32.17 11.50
N LEU A 12 -2.73 -31.03 11.44
CA LEU A 12 -2.84 -30.13 10.30
C LEU A 12 -1.91 -30.62 9.19
N ASN A 13 -2.44 -30.82 8.00
CA ASN A 13 -1.62 -31.08 6.83
C ASN A 13 -0.65 -29.91 6.63
N GLU A 14 0.63 -30.18 6.40
CA GLU A 14 1.67 -29.13 6.19
C GLU A 14 1.25 -28.10 5.14
N GLU A 15 0.43 -28.50 4.16
CA GLU A 15 -0.15 -27.61 3.15
C GLU A 15 -0.97 -26.46 3.76
N TYR A 16 -1.64 -26.70 4.91
CA TYR A 16 -2.47 -25.67 5.58
C TYR A 16 -1.65 -24.76 6.52
N LEU A 17 -0.42 -25.09 6.85
CA LEU A 17 0.43 -24.26 7.71
C LEU A 17 0.87 -22.96 7.04
N HIS A 18 0.78 -22.89 5.72
CA HIS A 18 1.29 -21.79 4.90
C HIS A 18 0.23 -21.08 4.07
N VAL A 19 -1.02 -21.52 4.10
CA VAL A 19 -2.11 -20.98 3.28
C VAL A 19 -3.36 -20.80 4.14
N ASP A 20 -3.99 -19.64 4.05
CA ASP A 20 -5.31 -19.43 4.63
C ASP A 20 -6.32 -20.31 3.86
N PRO A 21 -6.93 -21.33 4.47
CA PRO A 21 -7.87 -22.21 3.77
C PRO A 21 -9.12 -21.48 3.25
N LEU A 22 -9.44 -20.29 3.79
CA LEU A 22 -10.53 -19.46 3.30
C LEU A 22 -10.20 -18.73 2.00
N GLN A 23 -8.92 -18.59 1.64
CA GLN A 23 -8.52 -17.93 0.37
C GLN A 23 -9.18 -18.59 -0.84
N HIS A 24 -9.28 -19.91 -0.84
CA HIS A 24 -9.91 -20.65 -1.94
C HIS A 24 -11.39 -20.29 -2.12
N ALA A 25 -12.13 -20.11 -1.02
CA ALA A 25 -13.53 -19.73 -1.06
C ALA A 25 -13.76 -18.32 -1.62
N TYR A 26 -12.82 -17.40 -1.39
CA TYR A 26 -12.94 -16.00 -1.85
C TYR A 26 -12.36 -15.74 -3.24
N ARG A 27 -11.49 -16.62 -3.74
CA ARG A 27 -10.80 -16.45 -5.03
C ARG A 27 -11.74 -16.11 -6.18
N LYS A 28 -12.87 -16.80 -6.26
CA LYS A 28 -13.89 -16.56 -7.30
C LYS A 28 -14.45 -15.12 -7.27
N TRP A 29 -14.56 -14.55 -6.08
CA TRP A 29 -15.15 -13.22 -5.88
C TRP A 29 -14.14 -12.08 -6.02
N LEU A 30 -12.86 -12.37 -5.89
CA LEU A 30 -11.79 -11.37 -5.94
C LEU A 30 -10.94 -11.52 -7.19
N THR A 31 -10.19 -12.61 -7.30
CA THR A 31 -9.21 -12.79 -8.37
C THR A 31 -9.84 -13.07 -9.73
N GLU A 32 -10.95 -13.81 -9.75
CA GLU A 32 -11.67 -14.20 -10.96
C GLU A 32 -12.89 -13.29 -11.25
N ASN A 33 -13.07 -12.23 -10.48
CA ASN A 33 -14.24 -11.37 -10.60
C ASN A 33 -14.13 -10.46 -11.84
N LYS A 34 -15.07 -10.62 -12.77
CA LYS A 34 -15.14 -9.82 -14.00
C LYS A 34 -15.36 -8.32 -13.73
N ALA A 35 -15.95 -7.96 -12.61
CA ALA A 35 -16.19 -6.57 -12.25
C ALA A 35 -14.90 -5.75 -12.09
N VAL A 36 -13.77 -6.39 -11.79
CA VAL A 36 -12.47 -5.72 -11.79
C VAL A 36 -12.11 -5.24 -13.20
N LYS A 37 -12.31 -6.09 -14.21
CA LYS A 37 -12.04 -5.74 -15.61
C LYS A 37 -13.03 -4.68 -16.10
N GLU A 38 -14.31 -4.80 -15.75
CA GLU A 38 -15.34 -3.81 -16.07
C GLU A 38 -15.04 -2.45 -15.45
N SER A 39 -14.49 -2.42 -14.23
CA SER A 39 -14.06 -1.20 -13.58
C SER A 39 -12.94 -0.49 -14.36
N LEU A 40 -12.00 -1.23 -14.92
CA LEU A 40 -10.96 -0.68 -15.80
C LEU A 40 -11.55 -0.16 -17.13
N GLU A 41 -12.36 -0.97 -17.80
CA GLU A 41 -13.00 -0.62 -19.08
C GLU A 41 -13.85 0.66 -18.99
N LYS A 42 -14.45 0.92 -17.84
CA LYS A 42 -15.30 2.11 -17.58
C LYS A 42 -14.54 3.29 -16.97
N HIS A 43 -13.23 3.23 -16.86
CA HIS A 43 -12.39 4.24 -16.18
C HIS A 43 -12.79 4.49 -14.71
N HIS A 44 -13.33 3.48 -14.02
CA HIS A 44 -13.73 3.53 -12.62
C HIS A 44 -12.66 2.94 -11.69
N THR A 45 -11.40 3.00 -12.10
CA THR A 45 -10.26 2.46 -11.35
C THR A 45 -9.22 3.54 -11.11
N ALA A 46 -8.69 3.60 -9.89
CA ALA A 46 -7.60 4.49 -9.51
C ALA A 46 -6.36 3.72 -9.05
N LEU A 47 -5.18 4.29 -9.30
CA LEU A 47 -3.92 3.89 -8.67
C LEU A 47 -3.76 4.67 -7.38
N LEU A 48 -3.67 3.97 -6.25
CA LEU A 48 -3.44 4.55 -4.93
C LEU A 48 -1.99 4.29 -4.51
N VAL A 49 -1.19 5.36 -4.49
CA VAL A 49 0.23 5.35 -4.13
C VAL A 49 0.37 5.77 -2.68
N ILE A 50 0.81 4.84 -1.82
CA ILE A 50 0.80 5.01 -0.36
C ILE A 50 2.18 5.40 0.16
N ASP A 51 2.27 6.59 0.77
CA ASP A 51 3.33 7.09 1.64
C ASP A 51 4.76 6.98 1.09
N LEU A 52 4.94 7.10 -0.24
CA LEU A 52 6.25 7.21 -0.86
C LEU A 52 6.78 8.65 -0.72
N GLN A 53 7.01 9.05 0.52
CA GLN A 53 7.45 10.36 0.98
C GLN A 53 8.77 10.25 1.76
N TYR A 54 9.43 11.36 2.03
CA TYR A 54 10.71 11.35 2.75
C TYR A 54 10.60 10.71 4.14
N LEU A 55 9.51 10.92 4.88
CA LEU A 55 9.33 10.32 6.23
C LEU A 55 9.54 8.82 6.23
N ASP A 56 8.98 8.10 5.24
CA ASP A 56 8.90 6.64 5.25
C ASP A 56 9.80 5.97 4.20
N ALA A 57 10.28 6.73 3.22
CA ALA A 57 10.95 6.18 2.04
C ALA A 57 12.30 6.84 1.72
N ALA A 58 12.88 7.59 2.66
CA ALA A 58 14.22 8.17 2.50
C ALA A 58 15.16 7.76 3.63
N GLU A 59 16.41 7.49 3.27
CA GLU A 59 17.47 7.21 4.24
C GLU A 59 17.65 8.40 5.19
N GLY A 60 17.88 8.10 6.47
CA GLY A 60 18.07 9.12 7.50
C GLY A 60 16.81 9.91 7.86
N CYS A 61 15.63 9.47 7.45
CA CYS A 61 14.35 10.08 7.79
C CYS A 61 13.47 9.11 8.60
N GLY A 62 12.50 9.66 9.33
CA GLY A 62 11.51 8.89 10.07
C GLY A 62 12.10 7.84 11.00
N VAL A 63 11.69 6.59 10.87
CA VAL A 63 12.22 5.47 11.67
C VAL A 63 13.66 5.11 11.32
N PHE A 64 14.19 5.60 10.21
CA PHE A 64 15.58 5.39 9.77
C PHE A 64 16.51 6.53 10.15
N ALA A 65 16.01 7.57 10.82
CA ALA A 65 16.83 8.70 11.28
C ALA A 65 17.76 8.31 12.44
N ASP A 66 17.29 7.41 13.30
CA ASP A 66 18.01 6.92 14.46
C ASP A 66 17.73 5.42 14.66
N ALA A 67 18.69 4.58 14.25
CA ALA A 67 18.58 3.14 14.31
C ALA A 67 18.55 2.62 15.77
N GLU A 68 19.23 3.28 16.69
CA GLU A 68 19.22 2.90 18.11
C GLU A 68 17.85 3.14 18.73
N GLN A 69 17.22 4.27 18.38
CA GLN A 69 15.89 4.61 18.87
C GLN A 69 14.80 3.74 18.25
N SER A 70 14.86 3.46 16.96
CA SER A 70 13.85 2.68 16.24
C SER A 70 13.99 1.18 16.45
N GLY A 71 15.19 0.71 16.79
CA GLY A 71 15.50 -0.71 16.91
C GLY A 71 15.52 -1.48 15.59
N ILE A 72 15.51 -0.79 14.43
CA ILE A 72 15.56 -1.43 13.12
C ILE A 72 17.01 -1.83 12.81
N PRO A 73 17.34 -3.14 12.68
CA PRO A 73 18.69 -3.59 12.37
C PRO A 73 19.18 -3.03 11.02
N HIS A 74 20.49 -2.82 10.91
CA HIS A 74 21.11 -2.29 9.69
C HIS A 74 20.77 -3.14 8.44
N GLU A 75 20.81 -4.47 8.57
CA GLU A 75 20.47 -5.39 7.48
C GLU A 75 19.02 -5.22 6.99
N ALA A 76 18.10 -4.91 7.92
CA ALA A 76 16.70 -4.64 7.58
C ALA A 76 16.56 -3.30 6.83
N GLN A 77 17.34 -2.28 7.19
CA GLN A 77 17.40 -1.01 6.48
C GLN A 77 17.97 -1.20 5.07
N GLU A 78 19.11 -1.91 4.95
CA GLU A 78 19.71 -2.23 3.64
C GLU A 78 18.74 -2.99 2.73
N TYR A 79 18.07 -4.03 3.26
CA TYR A 79 17.05 -4.76 2.51
C TYR A 79 15.93 -3.84 2.05
N TYR A 80 15.40 -3.00 2.96
CA TYR A 80 14.30 -2.10 2.65
C TYR A 80 14.66 -1.13 1.53
N PHE A 81 15.78 -0.39 1.66
CA PHE A 81 16.17 0.60 0.67
C PHE A 81 16.61 -0.03 -0.65
N LYS A 82 17.28 -1.18 -0.62
CA LYS A 82 17.60 -1.93 -1.84
C LYS A 82 16.33 -2.33 -2.60
N ARG A 83 15.32 -2.86 -1.90
CA ARG A 83 14.03 -3.20 -2.50
C ARG A 83 13.30 -1.96 -3.01
N LEU A 84 13.28 -0.90 -2.21
CA LEU A 84 12.62 0.36 -2.54
C LEU A 84 13.18 0.94 -3.85
N HIS A 85 14.50 1.13 -3.92
CA HIS A 85 15.14 1.81 -5.05
C HIS A 85 15.19 0.96 -6.32
N HIS A 86 15.45 -0.34 -6.21
CA HIS A 86 15.67 -1.19 -7.38
C HIS A 86 14.39 -1.91 -7.88
N ILE A 87 13.35 -1.99 -7.07
CA ILE A 87 12.13 -2.71 -7.42
C ILE A 87 10.91 -1.81 -7.33
N VAL A 88 10.63 -1.23 -6.16
CA VAL A 88 9.37 -0.53 -5.91
C VAL A 88 9.25 0.75 -6.71
N LEU A 89 10.21 1.67 -6.59
CA LEU A 89 10.13 2.98 -7.26
C LEU A 89 10.05 2.87 -8.79
N PRO A 90 10.87 2.03 -9.47
CA PRO A 90 10.73 1.81 -10.91
C PRO A 90 9.35 1.28 -11.31
N ASN A 91 8.80 0.33 -10.53
CA ASN A 91 7.49 -0.26 -10.79
C ASN A 91 6.35 0.73 -10.55
N VAL A 92 6.42 1.50 -9.47
CA VAL A 92 5.42 2.55 -9.17
C VAL A 92 5.40 3.61 -10.25
N ARG A 93 6.57 4.08 -10.70
CA ARG A 93 6.68 5.03 -11.81
C ARG A 93 6.02 4.46 -13.07
N ARG A 94 6.33 3.22 -13.44
CA ARG A 94 5.75 2.55 -14.61
C ARG A 94 4.21 2.45 -14.51
N LEU A 95 3.68 2.20 -13.32
CA LEU A 95 2.24 2.18 -13.08
C LEU A 95 1.63 3.59 -13.21
N GLN A 96 2.23 4.60 -12.57
CA GLN A 96 1.78 5.99 -12.69
C GLN A 96 1.73 6.44 -14.16
N ASP A 97 2.82 6.21 -14.92
CA ASP A 97 2.86 6.58 -16.32
C ASP A 97 1.79 5.83 -17.13
N THR A 98 1.54 4.54 -16.84
CA THR A 98 0.48 3.77 -17.50
C THR A 98 -0.91 4.32 -17.20
N PHE A 99 -1.21 4.67 -15.94
CA PHE A 99 -2.51 5.24 -15.56
C PHE A 99 -2.70 6.63 -16.18
N ARG A 100 -1.66 7.47 -16.17
CA ARG A 100 -1.65 8.79 -16.82
C ARG A 100 -1.88 8.69 -18.34
N ASP A 101 -1.14 7.81 -19.02
CA ASP A 101 -1.29 7.57 -20.46
C ASP A 101 -2.71 7.16 -20.85
N LEU A 102 -3.42 6.48 -19.96
CA LEU A 102 -4.76 5.95 -20.18
C LEU A 102 -5.87 6.82 -19.56
N ASN A 103 -5.55 8.03 -19.11
CA ASN A 103 -6.48 8.94 -18.42
C ASN A 103 -7.23 8.29 -17.25
N LEU A 104 -6.52 7.44 -16.48
CA LEU A 104 -7.01 6.87 -15.23
C LEU A 104 -6.46 7.68 -14.06
N GLU A 105 -7.20 7.68 -12.95
CA GLU A 105 -6.85 8.43 -11.76
C GLU A 105 -5.59 7.90 -11.06
N VAL A 106 -4.69 8.82 -10.66
CA VAL A 106 -3.55 8.57 -9.77
C VAL A 106 -3.76 9.38 -8.50
N ILE A 107 -3.80 8.70 -7.37
CA ILE A 107 -4.05 9.30 -6.06
C ILE A 107 -2.87 8.99 -5.15
N HIS A 108 -2.34 10.02 -4.51
CA HIS A 108 -1.23 9.90 -3.58
C HIS A 108 -1.69 10.07 -2.15
N THR A 109 -1.16 9.26 -1.24
CA THR A 109 -1.29 9.50 0.19
C THR A 109 0.04 9.86 0.81
N ARG A 110 0.01 10.62 1.88
CA ARG A 110 1.15 10.86 2.74
C ARG A 110 0.75 11.03 4.19
N ILE A 111 1.64 10.67 5.09
CA ILE A 111 1.53 11.06 6.49
C ILE A 111 1.89 12.54 6.58
N GLN A 112 0.93 13.34 7.02
CA GLN A 112 1.16 14.75 7.31
C GLN A 112 0.19 15.20 8.39
N SER A 113 0.71 15.83 9.46
CA SER A 113 -0.13 16.45 10.47
C SER A 113 -0.86 17.67 9.92
N LEU A 114 -2.01 17.99 10.48
CA LEU A 114 -2.75 19.23 10.18
C LEU A 114 -2.10 20.43 10.86
N THR A 115 -1.41 20.19 11.99
CA THR A 115 -0.81 21.23 12.81
C THR A 115 0.71 21.18 12.76
N GLN A 116 1.37 22.33 12.90
CA GLN A 116 2.83 22.42 12.87
C GLN A 116 3.50 21.63 14.01
N ASP A 117 2.87 21.60 15.19
CA ASP A 117 3.35 20.88 16.36
C ASP A 117 2.96 19.38 16.36
N GLY A 118 2.14 18.95 15.40
CA GLY A 118 1.72 17.56 15.25
C GLY A 118 0.86 17.02 16.39
N ARG A 119 0.11 17.90 17.11
CA ARG A 119 -0.77 17.48 18.22
C ARG A 119 -1.90 16.55 17.78
N ASP A 120 -2.26 16.59 16.51
CA ASP A 120 -3.27 15.77 15.83
C ASP A 120 -2.78 14.40 15.36
N ARG A 121 -1.49 14.10 15.51
CA ARG A 121 -0.92 12.78 15.14
C ARG A 121 -1.55 11.65 15.94
N SER A 122 -1.62 10.48 15.35
CA SER A 122 -2.08 9.26 16.04
C SER A 122 -1.21 8.93 17.26
N PRO A 123 -1.74 8.20 18.25
CA PRO A 123 -0.94 7.72 19.38
C PRO A 123 0.29 6.90 18.96
N GLY A 124 0.17 6.10 17.88
CA GLY A 124 1.29 5.33 17.33
C GLY A 124 2.43 6.23 16.84
N GLN A 125 2.11 7.24 16.02
CA GLN A 125 3.11 8.20 15.52
C GLN A 125 3.75 9.01 16.67
N LYS A 126 2.97 9.38 17.70
CA LYS A 126 3.51 10.06 18.88
C LYS A 126 4.49 9.17 19.66
N ARG A 127 4.18 7.89 19.84
CA ARG A 127 5.08 6.93 20.50
C ARG A 127 6.40 6.75 19.76
N LEU A 128 6.34 6.68 18.42
CA LEU A 128 7.52 6.56 17.57
C LEU A 128 8.21 7.91 17.30
N LYS A 129 7.69 9.01 17.84
CA LYS A 129 8.16 10.40 17.62
C LYS A 129 8.18 10.79 16.14
N LEU A 130 7.40 10.11 15.30
CA LEU A 130 7.28 10.41 13.88
C LEU A 130 6.45 11.67 13.67
N GLN A 131 6.94 12.59 12.86
CA GLN A 131 6.26 13.81 12.51
C GLN A 131 6.62 14.27 11.10
N ALA A 132 5.60 14.56 10.32
CA ALA A 132 5.71 15.28 9.07
C ALA A 132 4.77 16.48 9.16
N ALA A 133 5.32 17.64 9.51
CA ALA A 133 4.57 18.88 9.63
C ALA A 133 4.23 19.43 8.22
N PRO A 134 3.18 20.26 8.08
CA PRO A 134 2.92 20.95 6.83
C PRO A 134 4.13 21.76 6.36
N GLY A 135 4.60 21.47 5.12
CA GLY A 135 5.76 22.12 4.52
C GLY A 135 7.11 21.60 4.99
N SER A 136 7.15 20.55 5.83
CA SER A 136 8.43 19.89 6.18
C SER A 136 8.90 18.96 5.06
N ARG A 137 10.20 18.68 5.05
CA ARG A 137 10.80 17.72 4.10
C ARG A 137 10.22 16.31 4.27
N GLU A 138 9.93 15.91 5.48
CA GLU A 138 9.33 14.61 5.79
C GLU A 138 7.97 14.43 5.12
N ALA A 139 7.24 15.52 4.90
CA ALA A 139 5.95 15.53 4.20
C ALA A 139 6.07 15.57 2.68
N GLU A 140 7.25 15.80 2.11
CA GLU A 140 7.45 15.83 0.66
C GLU A 140 7.46 14.41 0.09
N PHE A 141 6.90 14.25 -1.12
CA PHE A 141 7.00 13.01 -1.88
C PHE A 141 8.41 12.84 -2.46
N LEU A 142 8.84 11.60 -2.63
CA LEU A 142 10.06 11.33 -3.40
C LEU A 142 9.91 11.88 -4.81
N HIS A 143 10.90 12.63 -5.26
CA HIS A 143 10.88 13.39 -6.53
C HIS A 143 10.44 12.55 -7.73
N ASP A 144 10.94 11.33 -7.82
CA ASP A 144 10.77 10.47 -8.99
C ASP A 144 9.34 9.95 -9.20
N ILE A 145 8.54 9.96 -8.13
CA ILE A 145 7.15 9.45 -8.13
C ILE A 145 6.16 10.49 -7.61
N ALA A 146 6.58 11.72 -7.49
CA ALA A 146 5.74 12.81 -6.99
C ALA A 146 4.47 13.00 -7.85
N PRO A 147 3.40 13.54 -7.25
CA PRO A 147 2.19 13.90 -7.99
C PRO A 147 2.47 14.83 -9.15
N LYS A 148 1.70 14.71 -10.23
CA LYS A 148 1.77 15.59 -11.40
C LYS A 148 0.42 16.30 -11.62
N GLY A 149 0.49 17.56 -12.02
CA GLY A 149 -0.71 18.35 -12.32
C GLY A 149 -1.64 18.49 -11.12
N ASP A 150 -2.88 18.09 -11.28
CA ASP A 150 -3.95 18.12 -10.29
C ASP A 150 -4.26 16.77 -9.64
N GLU A 151 -3.31 15.81 -9.72
CA GLU A 151 -3.46 14.52 -9.05
C GLU A 151 -3.75 14.70 -7.56
N LEU A 152 -4.69 13.90 -7.06
CA LEU A 152 -5.16 14.03 -5.69
C LEU A 152 -4.09 13.65 -4.66
N ILE A 153 -3.94 14.49 -3.64
CA ILE A 153 -3.07 14.25 -2.49
C ILE A 153 -3.93 14.15 -1.23
N ILE A 154 -3.86 13.02 -0.57
CA ILE A 154 -4.59 12.74 0.67
C ILE A 154 -3.61 12.72 1.84
N ASN A 155 -3.71 13.71 2.72
CA ASN A 155 -2.94 13.76 3.94
C ASN A 155 -3.63 12.95 5.04
N LYS A 156 -2.88 12.12 5.77
CA LYS A 156 -3.42 11.28 6.84
C LYS A 156 -2.54 11.32 8.09
N THR A 157 -3.13 11.03 9.24
CA THR A 157 -2.48 10.97 10.55
C THR A 157 -2.60 9.59 11.21
N ALA A 158 -3.00 8.58 10.44
CA ALA A 158 -3.08 7.19 10.87
C ALA A 158 -2.53 6.26 9.78
N SER A 159 -2.32 4.98 10.08
CA SER A 159 -1.84 3.99 9.09
C SER A 159 -2.85 3.82 7.95
N GLY A 160 -4.10 3.49 8.24
CA GLY A 160 -5.14 3.34 7.21
C GLY A 160 -5.65 4.67 6.69
N VAL A 161 -5.67 4.84 5.38
CA VAL A 161 -6.13 6.09 4.77
C VAL A 161 -7.64 6.31 4.94
N PHE A 162 -8.44 5.25 4.91
CA PHE A 162 -9.90 5.34 5.04
C PHE A 162 -10.37 5.77 6.44
N ASN A 163 -9.62 5.43 7.48
CA ASN A 163 -9.98 5.75 8.86
C ASN A 163 -9.69 7.21 9.25
N ALA A 164 -8.79 7.87 8.54
CA ALA A 164 -8.26 9.17 8.94
C ALA A 164 -8.54 10.28 7.92
N THR A 165 -9.30 9.99 6.87
CA THR A 165 -9.54 10.94 5.77
C THR A 165 -10.94 10.79 5.17
N ASN A 166 -11.27 11.67 4.25
CA ASN A 166 -12.48 11.61 3.44
C ASN A 166 -12.30 10.87 2.10
N LEU A 167 -11.26 10.03 1.96
CA LEU A 167 -10.95 9.37 0.70
C LEU A 167 -12.13 8.56 0.15
N GLU A 168 -12.85 7.81 0.98
CA GLU A 168 -14.00 7.04 0.51
C GLU A 168 -15.05 7.93 -0.15
N TYR A 169 -15.38 9.05 0.48
CA TYR A 169 -16.33 10.02 -0.06
C TYR A 169 -15.88 10.57 -1.42
N ILE A 170 -14.60 10.90 -1.55
CA ILE A 170 -14.01 11.36 -2.82
C ILE A 170 -14.10 10.29 -3.89
N LEU A 171 -13.67 9.06 -3.60
CA LEU A 171 -13.71 7.93 -4.55
C LEU A 171 -15.14 7.65 -5.03
N ARG A 172 -16.13 7.68 -4.12
CA ARG A 172 -17.55 7.48 -4.49
C ARG A 172 -18.06 8.59 -5.41
N ASN A 173 -17.72 9.85 -5.14
CA ASN A 173 -18.10 10.99 -5.99
C ASN A 173 -17.50 10.90 -7.39
N MET A 174 -16.27 10.34 -7.50
CA MET A 174 -15.58 10.12 -8.77
C MET A 174 -16.06 8.85 -9.51
N GLY A 175 -16.97 8.07 -8.91
CA GLY A 175 -17.41 6.80 -9.47
C GLY A 175 -16.37 5.68 -9.43
N ILE A 176 -15.30 5.83 -8.63
CA ILE A 176 -14.25 4.83 -8.51
C ILE A 176 -14.79 3.61 -7.75
N THR A 177 -14.61 2.44 -8.32
CA THR A 177 -14.99 1.14 -7.75
C THR A 177 -13.82 0.18 -7.64
N GLY A 178 -12.74 0.40 -8.40
CA GLY A 178 -11.51 -0.38 -8.40
C GLY A 178 -10.31 0.41 -7.90
N LEU A 179 -9.43 -0.25 -7.13
CA LEU A 179 -8.20 0.33 -6.61
C LEU A 179 -7.01 -0.58 -6.88
N PHE A 180 -5.99 -0.04 -7.54
CA PHE A 180 -4.65 -0.63 -7.57
C PHE A 180 -3.82 0.03 -6.48
N VAL A 181 -3.26 -0.75 -5.56
CA VAL A 181 -2.59 -0.24 -4.36
C VAL A 181 -1.12 -0.61 -4.37
N CYS A 182 -0.25 0.37 -4.18
CA CYS A 182 1.19 0.22 -4.03
C CYS A 182 1.76 1.19 -2.98
N GLY A 183 3.01 1.02 -2.57
CA GLY A 183 3.68 1.92 -1.60
C GLY A 183 4.18 1.23 -0.34
N VAL A 184 4.26 1.97 0.76
CA VAL A 184 4.89 1.54 2.02
C VAL A 184 4.04 1.85 3.25
N TYR A 185 4.25 1.12 4.40
CA TYR A 185 4.90 -0.20 4.48
C TYR A 185 3.88 -1.28 4.18
N THR A 186 4.32 -2.37 3.54
CA THR A 186 3.41 -3.46 3.13
C THR A 186 2.54 -3.96 4.27
N ASN A 187 3.12 -4.20 5.45
CA ASN A 187 2.44 -4.75 6.63
C ASN A 187 1.67 -3.71 7.47
N GLU A 188 1.76 -2.43 7.14
CA GLU A 188 1.12 -1.35 7.90
C GLU A 188 0.14 -0.55 7.04
N CYS A 189 0.54 0.62 6.53
CA CYS A 189 -0.35 1.53 5.81
C CYS A 189 -1.00 0.85 4.59
N VAL A 190 -0.21 0.07 3.83
CA VAL A 190 -0.71 -0.66 2.67
C VAL A 190 -1.73 -1.72 3.09
N SER A 191 -1.39 -2.62 4.02
CA SER A 191 -2.29 -3.72 4.42
C SER A 191 -3.56 -3.22 5.09
N THR A 192 -3.48 -2.19 5.92
CA THR A 192 -4.65 -1.57 6.56
C THR A 192 -5.57 -0.97 5.49
N THR A 193 -4.99 -0.22 4.55
CA THR A 193 -5.76 0.39 3.45
C THR A 193 -6.44 -0.66 2.57
N VAL A 194 -5.75 -1.76 2.24
CA VAL A 194 -6.32 -2.85 1.44
C VAL A 194 -7.50 -3.52 2.14
N ARG A 195 -7.40 -3.80 3.45
CA ARG A 195 -8.49 -4.38 4.24
C ARG A 195 -9.69 -3.43 4.31
N ASP A 196 -9.42 -2.17 4.64
CA ASP A 196 -10.44 -1.13 4.72
C ASP A 196 -11.17 -0.91 3.37
N ALA A 197 -10.42 -0.90 2.25
CA ALA A 197 -10.99 -0.78 0.92
C ALA A 197 -11.89 -1.98 0.58
N SER A 198 -11.42 -3.20 0.86
CA SER A 198 -12.18 -4.42 0.63
C SER A 198 -13.49 -4.45 1.43
N ASP A 199 -13.43 -4.10 2.73
CA ASP A 199 -14.62 -4.07 3.60
C ASP A 199 -15.63 -3.00 3.18
N ARG A 200 -15.19 -1.95 2.47
CA ARG A 200 -16.04 -0.92 1.85
C ARG A 200 -16.52 -1.28 0.45
N GLY A 201 -16.19 -2.48 -0.05
CA GLY A 201 -16.65 -3.00 -1.33
C GLY A 201 -15.91 -2.47 -2.55
N PHE A 202 -14.70 -1.95 -2.40
CA PHE A 202 -13.82 -1.65 -3.53
C PHE A 202 -13.15 -2.93 -4.06
N TYR A 203 -13.06 -3.07 -5.38
CA TYR A 203 -12.28 -4.13 -6.04
C TYR A 203 -10.79 -3.82 -5.92
N THR A 204 -10.14 -4.40 -4.95
CA THR A 204 -8.76 -4.05 -4.60
C THR A 204 -7.76 -5.00 -5.26
N THR A 205 -6.75 -4.43 -5.90
CA THR A 205 -5.58 -5.11 -6.46
C THR A 205 -4.32 -4.60 -5.77
N LEU A 206 -3.59 -5.47 -5.08
CA LEU A 206 -2.31 -5.14 -4.47
C LEU A 206 -1.16 -5.44 -5.44
N ILE A 207 -0.25 -4.49 -5.61
CA ILE A 207 0.92 -4.65 -6.46
C ILE A 207 2.09 -5.14 -5.61
N ASN A 208 2.39 -6.44 -5.70
CA ASN A 208 3.40 -7.09 -4.86
C ASN A 208 4.79 -6.46 -4.96
N ASP A 209 5.28 -6.24 -6.17
CA ASP A 209 6.57 -5.62 -6.45
C ASP A 209 6.50 -4.08 -6.55
N GLY A 210 5.35 -3.51 -6.24
CA GLY A 210 5.12 -2.09 -5.97
C GLY A 210 5.08 -1.77 -4.47
N CYS A 211 5.36 -2.74 -3.59
CA CYS A 211 5.33 -2.56 -2.14
C CYS A 211 6.63 -3.00 -1.46
N ALA A 212 6.97 -2.34 -0.35
CA ALA A 212 8.10 -2.69 0.51
C ALA A 212 7.76 -2.60 1.99
N THR A 213 8.49 -3.35 2.78
CA THR A 213 8.63 -3.22 4.24
C THR A 213 10.01 -3.71 4.66
N VAL A 214 10.34 -3.58 5.94
CA VAL A 214 11.70 -3.74 6.48
C VAL A 214 12.27 -5.16 6.42
N THR A 215 11.45 -6.20 6.20
CA THR A 215 11.96 -7.57 5.98
C THR A 215 11.15 -8.31 4.93
N PRO A 216 11.78 -9.29 4.22
CA PRO A 216 11.07 -10.14 3.27
C PRO A 216 10.01 -11.00 3.94
N GLU A 217 10.23 -11.41 5.18
CA GLU A 217 9.27 -12.22 5.93
C GLU A 217 7.97 -11.45 6.20
N LEU A 218 8.05 -10.23 6.74
CA LEU A 218 6.88 -9.38 6.98
C LEU A 218 6.14 -9.08 5.68
N HIS A 219 6.88 -8.81 4.59
CA HIS A 219 6.28 -8.61 3.28
C HIS A 219 5.49 -9.84 2.83
N ASN A 220 6.13 -11.00 2.80
CA ASN A 220 5.54 -12.24 2.32
C ASN A 220 4.37 -12.72 3.20
N ALA A 221 4.48 -12.60 4.53
CA ALA A 221 3.39 -12.93 5.45
C ALA A 221 2.17 -12.04 5.21
N THR A 222 2.40 -10.73 4.99
CA THR A 222 1.32 -9.80 4.68
C THR A 222 0.65 -10.13 3.36
N ILE A 223 1.43 -10.36 2.29
CA ILE A 223 0.89 -10.76 0.99
C ILE A 223 0.03 -12.02 1.12
N ARG A 224 0.49 -13.05 1.86
CA ARG A 224 -0.27 -14.28 2.09
C ARG A 224 -1.61 -14.04 2.77
N THR A 225 -1.65 -13.18 3.78
CA THR A 225 -2.91 -12.91 4.52
C THR A 225 -3.89 -12.02 3.76
N LEU A 226 -3.43 -11.27 2.76
CA LEU A 226 -4.29 -10.40 1.94
C LEU A 226 -4.78 -11.07 0.67
N LYS A 227 -3.90 -11.86 0.02
CA LYS A 227 -4.17 -12.49 -1.27
C LYS A 227 -5.41 -13.38 -1.22
N ASP A 228 -6.29 -13.21 -2.20
CA ASP A 228 -7.54 -13.95 -2.37
C ASP A 228 -8.50 -13.91 -1.17
N ARG A 229 -8.18 -13.11 -0.15
CA ARG A 229 -9.02 -12.86 1.02
C ARG A 229 -9.60 -11.44 1.03
N TYR A 230 -8.75 -10.44 0.76
CA TYR A 230 -9.12 -9.01 0.73
C TYR A 230 -8.84 -8.38 -0.63
N CYS A 231 -7.88 -8.92 -1.37
CA CYS A 231 -7.49 -8.38 -2.67
C CYS A 231 -6.96 -9.48 -3.58
N ARG A 232 -6.94 -9.20 -4.87
CA ARG A 232 -6.07 -9.95 -5.77
C ARG A 232 -4.67 -9.35 -5.73
N VAL A 233 -3.66 -10.15 -6.06
CA VAL A 233 -2.26 -9.74 -6.02
C VAL A 233 -1.65 -9.92 -7.40
N LEU A 234 -1.09 -8.84 -7.95
CA LEU A 234 -0.41 -8.82 -9.24
C LEU A 234 1.01 -8.27 -9.10
N THR A 235 1.87 -8.56 -10.08
CA THR A 235 3.08 -7.77 -10.32
C THR A 235 2.74 -6.50 -11.08
N ALA A 236 3.63 -5.50 -11.05
CA ALA A 236 3.46 -4.27 -11.83
C ALA A 236 3.35 -4.57 -13.34
N GLU A 237 4.13 -5.54 -13.84
CA GLU A 237 4.06 -5.97 -15.24
C GLU A 237 2.68 -6.53 -15.60
N GLN A 238 2.13 -7.41 -14.77
CA GLN A 238 0.80 -7.97 -14.96
C GLN A 238 -0.27 -6.87 -14.92
N ALA A 239 -0.17 -5.95 -13.96
CA ALA A 239 -1.09 -4.82 -13.79
C ALA A 239 -1.06 -3.88 -15.01
N VAL A 240 0.11 -3.49 -15.48
CA VAL A 240 0.30 -2.68 -16.69
C VAL A 240 -0.30 -3.36 -17.92
N LYS A 241 0.00 -4.64 -18.11
CA LYS A 241 -0.53 -5.42 -19.24
C LYS A 241 -2.06 -5.47 -19.20
N GLU A 242 -2.64 -5.79 -18.06
CA GLU A 242 -4.09 -5.88 -17.90
C GLU A 242 -4.76 -4.52 -18.15
N THR A 243 -4.22 -3.44 -17.55
CA THR A 243 -4.77 -2.10 -17.69
C THR A 243 -4.75 -1.65 -19.15
N ARG A 244 -3.62 -1.81 -19.87
CA ARG A 244 -3.50 -1.48 -21.30
C ARG A 244 -4.39 -2.34 -22.21
N GLN A 245 -4.75 -3.56 -21.79
CA GLN A 245 -5.64 -4.42 -22.56
C GLN A 245 -7.13 -4.07 -22.33
N ALA A 246 -7.48 -3.62 -21.12
CA ALA A 246 -8.86 -3.33 -20.74
C ALA A 246 -9.30 -1.92 -21.20
N VAL A 247 -8.42 -0.93 -21.05
CA VAL A 247 -8.73 0.47 -21.38
C VAL A 247 -8.44 0.72 -22.86
N LYS A 248 -9.48 1.14 -23.58
CA LYS A 248 -9.35 1.63 -24.96
C LYS A 248 -9.30 3.15 -24.93
N ILE A 249 -8.28 3.73 -25.51
CA ILE A 249 -8.25 5.17 -25.78
C ILE A 249 -9.08 5.39 -27.05
N GLU A 250 -10.15 6.18 -26.93
CA GLU A 250 -10.96 6.62 -28.08
C GLU A 250 -10.19 7.65 -28.90
#